data_f10c20b9b75ea499e387ffc8d3596332
#
_entry.id   f10c20b9b75ea499e387ffc8d3596332
#
_cell.length_a   1.000
_cell.length_b   1.000
_cell.length_c   1.000
_cell.angle_alpha   90.00
_cell.angle_beta   90.00
_cell.angle_gamma   90.00
#
_symmetry.space_group_name_H-M   'P 1'
#
loop_
_entity.id
_entity.type
_entity.pdbx_description
1 polymer ?
#
loop_
_entity_poly.entity_id
_entity_poly.type
_entity_poly.pdbx_seq_one_letter_code
_entity_poly.pdbx_strand_id
1 'polypeptide(L)'
;MIKLCIATGLGLVLFMATMVGGPVGMSRAQASDGSVTLASLAGKFSQTGSGFYTVCFTDNFTTPVDCASALHQEVPFNVTAVAHNIRDAAGNSCGVTALTITPTDARVFHFTRLNFVSTAVSTTTSFDPTTGSGSDNVSQYHGGRCVGAAFDSTGAILTGTGTQSFMVSDSGNRIDAIVTSFSMVTSPFGVAGSMKETMPAIKATSIRESERESD
;
A
#
# COMPACT_ATOMS: atom_id res chain seq x y z
N MET A 1 -41.25 -31.37 -52.33
CA MET A 1 -41.76 -30.06 -52.77
C MET A 1 -40.92 -29.00 -52.11
N ILE A 2 -40.24 -28.28 -52.96
CA ILE A 2 -39.29 -27.21 -52.67
C ILE A 2 -40.10 -25.97 -52.36
N LYS A 3 -39.80 -25.23 -51.31
CA LYS A 3 -39.99 -23.78 -51.27
C LYS A 3 -38.80 -23.11 -50.61
N LEU A 4 -38.06 -22.50 -51.46
CA LEU A 4 -37.03 -21.50 -51.28
C LEU A 4 -37.68 -20.21 -50.75
N CYS A 5 -37.20 -19.63 -49.69
CA CYS A 5 -37.42 -18.22 -49.40
C CYS A 5 -36.11 -17.56 -49.08
N ILE A 6 -35.74 -16.68 -49.98
CA ILE A 6 -34.70 -15.67 -49.89
C ILE A 6 -35.21 -14.52 -49.04
N ALA A 7 -34.42 -14.06 -48.09
CA ALA A 7 -34.52 -12.70 -47.55
C ALA A 7 -33.21 -12.30 -46.93
N THR A 8 -32.48 -11.52 -47.73
CA THR A 8 -32.03 -10.13 -47.49
C THR A 8 -31.20 -9.89 -46.22
N GLY A 9 -29.96 -9.52 -46.52
CA GLY A 9 -28.92 -9.06 -45.68
C GLY A 9 -29.27 -7.88 -44.79
N LEU A 10 -28.64 -7.88 -43.62
CA LEU A 10 -28.45 -6.69 -42.85
C LEU A 10 -27.03 -6.72 -42.31
N GLY A 11 -26.29 -5.69 -42.63
CA GLY A 11 -24.87 -5.54 -42.41
C GLY A 11 -24.48 -5.65 -40.93
N LEU A 12 -23.54 -6.53 -40.68
CA LEU A 12 -22.81 -6.61 -39.46
C LEU A 12 -21.76 -5.49 -39.49
N VAL A 13 -22.07 -4.36 -38.87
CA VAL A 13 -21.07 -3.31 -38.59
C VAL A 13 -20.17 -3.84 -37.49
N LEU A 14 -19.02 -4.32 -37.91
CA LEU A 14 -17.93 -4.72 -37.03
C LEU A 14 -17.35 -3.44 -36.42
N PHE A 15 -17.82 -3.06 -35.22
CA PHE A 15 -17.11 -2.10 -34.39
C PHE A 15 -15.84 -2.77 -33.88
N MET A 16 -14.75 -2.60 -34.62
CA MET A 16 -13.41 -2.79 -34.10
C MET A 16 -13.17 -1.67 -33.07
N ALA A 17 -13.48 -1.93 -31.81
CA ALA A 17 -12.94 -1.19 -30.70
C ALA A 17 -11.44 -1.51 -30.64
N THR A 18 -10.63 -0.70 -31.31
CA THR A 18 -9.20 -0.64 -31.06
C THR A 18 -9.02 -0.18 -29.62
N MET A 19 -8.85 -1.14 -28.72
CA MET A 19 -8.28 -0.88 -27.41
C MET A 19 -6.85 -0.44 -27.62
N VAL A 20 -6.66 0.86 -27.83
CA VAL A 20 -5.38 1.50 -27.65
C VAL A 20 -5.13 1.45 -26.16
N GLY A 21 -4.45 0.40 -25.71
CA GLY A 21 -3.81 0.34 -24.41
C GLY A 21 -2.70 1.38 -24.40
N GLY A 22 -3.08 2.63 -24.19
CA GLY A 22 -2.14 3.67 -23.84
C GLY A 22 -1.49 3.29 -22.53
N PRO A 23 -0.18 3.48 -22.35
CA PRO A 23 0.44 3.37 -21.04
C PRO A 23 -0.39 4.26 -20.11
N VAL A 24 -0.75 3.73 -18.94
CA VAL A 24 -1.38 4.52 -17.88
C VAL A 24 -0.34 5.58 -17.53
N GLY A 25 -0.39 6.68 -18.25
CA GLY A 25 0.45 7.82 -18.01
C GLY A 25 0.15 8.27 -16.60
N MET A 26 1.12 8.10 -15.70
CA MET A 26 1.15 8.91 -14.49
C MET A 26 1.07 10.35 -15.01
N SER A 27 -0.07 10.99 -14.81
CA SER A 27 -0.23 12.41 -15.15
C SER A 27 0.91 13.12 -14.44
N ARG A 28 1.84 13.68 -15.22
CA ARG A 28 2.87 14.57 -14.67
C ARG A 28 2.11 15.64 -13.91
N ALA A 29 2.17 15.59 -12.59
CA ALA A 29 1.76 16.72 -11.79
C ALA A 29 2.64 17.90 -12.25
N GLN A 30 2.03 18.91 -12.85
CA GLN A 30 2.72 20.15 -13.13
C GLN A 30 3.19 20.70 -11.78
N ALA A 31 4.50 20.67 -11.56
CA ALA A 31 5.10 21.40 -10.46
C ALA A 31 4.70 22.85 -10.63
N SER A 32 3.90 23.38 -9.73
CA SER A 32 3.77 24.83 -9.57
C SER A 32 5.16 25.38 -9.27
N ASP A 33 5.46 26.61 -9.71
CA ASP A 33 6.78 27.29 -9.70
C ASP A 33 7.55 27.37 -8.35
N GLY A 34 7.13 26.64 -7.34
CA GLY A 34 7.88 26.42 -6.10
C GLY A 34 8.44 24.99 -6.11
N SER A 35 9.75 24.84 -6.25
CA SER A 35 10.41 23.54 -6.13
C SER A 35 10.07 22.91 -4.78
N VAL A 36 9.41 21.73 -4.81
CA VAL A 36 9.16 20.96 -3.60
C VAL A 36 10.50 20.47 -3.08
N THR A 37 10.81 20.79 -1.83
CA THR A 37 12.03 20.31 -1.16
C THR A 37 11.65 19.28 -0.12
N LEU A 38 12.61 18.44 0.30
CA LEU A 38 12.37 17.48 1.37
C LEU A 38 11.90 18.19 2.66
N ALA A 39 12.46 19.35 2.97
CA ALA A 39 12.06 20.15 4.12
C ALA A 39 10.62 20.67 4.02
N SER A 40 10.12 20.95 2.82
CA SER A 40 8.73 21.38 2.61
C SER A 40 7.72 20.24 2.84
N LEU A 41 8.17 18.98 2.95
CA LEU A 41 7.34 17.83 3.28
C LEU A 41 7.18 17.61 4.80
N ALA A 42 7.82 18.44 5.63
CA ALA A 42 7.60 18.38 7.08
C ALA A 42 6.15 18.74 7.40
N GLY A 43 5.51 17.95 8.27
CA GLY A 43 4.12 18.18 8.66
C GLY A 43 3.40 16.94 9.14
N LYS A 44 2.11 17.11 9.41
CA LYS A 44 1.19 16.02 9.77
C LYS A 44 0.42 15.58 8.54
N PHE A 45 0.23 14.28 8.42
CA PHE A 45 -0.47 13.67 7.27
C PHE A 45 -1.43 12.59 7.76
N SER A 46 -2.65 12.63 7.23
CA SER A 46 -3.59 11.51 7.27
C SER A 46 -3.37 10.64 6.05
N GLN A 47 -3.23 9.34 6.25
CA GLN A 47 -2.93 8.38 5.18
C GLN A 47 -4.00 7.31 5.09
N THR A 48 -4.32 6.92 3.87
CA THR A 48 -5.09 5.72 3.55
C THR A 48 -4.27 4.82 2.64
N GLY A 49 -4.42 3.50 2.82
CA GLY A 49 -3.71 2.53 2.00
C GLY A 49 -4.57 1.31 1.73
N SER A 50 -4.26 0.63 0.62
CA SER A 50 -4.88 -0.64 0.25
C SER A 50 -3.94 -1.49 -0.58
N GLY A 51 -4.11 -2.80 -0.51
CA GLY A 51 -3.31 -3.76 -1.25
C GLY A 51 -3.64 -5.20 -0.86
N PHE A 52 -2.69 -6.08 -1.07
CA PHE A 52 -2.83 -7.50 -0.77
C PHE A 52 -1.60 -8.03 -0.05
N TYR A 53 -1.83 -8.98 0.85
CA TYR A 53 -0.83 -9.91 1.33
C TYR A 53 -1.23 -11.32 0.93
N THR A 54 -0.24 -12.17 0.73
CA THR A 54 -0.44 -13.63 0.64
C THR A 54 -0.13 -14.24 1.99
N VAL A 55 -1.04 -15.05 2.51
CA VAL A 55 -0.84 -15.86 3.71
C VAL A 55 -0.79 -17.32 3.30
N CYS A 56 0.19 -18.05 3.84
CA CYS A 56 0.41 -19.44 3.55
C CYS A 56 -0.20 -20.35 4.64
N PHE A 57 -0.95 -21.34 4.22
CA PHE A 57 -1.68 -22.30 5.08
C PHE A 57 -1.31 -23.73 4.75
N THR A 58 -1.61 -24.62 5.68
CA THR A 58 -1.68 -26.06 5.41
C THR A 58 -2.73 -26.39 4.34
N ASP A 59 -2.70 -27.57 3.77
CA ASP A 59 -3.63 -28.01 2.71
C ASP A 59 -5.12 -27.90 3.07
N ASN A 60 -5.45 -27.95 4.36
CA ASN A 60 -6.82 -27.79 4.85
C ASN A 60 -7.21 -26.34 5.17
N PHE A 61 -6.35 -25.35 4.91
CA PHE A 61 -6.57 -23.93 5.15
C PHE A 61 -6.85 -23.53 6.61
N THR A 62 -6.47 -24.37 7.57
CA THR A 62 -6.79 -24.13 8.98
C THR A 62 -5.62 -23.57 9.78
N THR A 63 -4.38 -23.85 9.37
CA THR A 63 -3.18 -23.52 10.13
C THR A 63 -2.22 -22.71 9.26
N PRO A 64 -1.83 -21.48 9.66
CA PRO A 64 -0.77 -20.75 9.00
C PRO A 64 0.55 -21.51 9.07
N VAL A 65 1.32 -21.50 7.98
CA VAL A 65 2.65 -22.12 7.87
C VAL A 65 3.61 -21.18 7.18
N ASP A 66 4.90 -21.39 7.36
CA ASP A 66 5.93 -20.64 6.64
C ASP A 66 5.74 -20.84 5.12
N CYS A 67 5.71 -19.75 4.38
CA CYS A 67 5.61 -19.75 2.91
C CYS A 67 6.83 -20.41 2.22
N ALA A 68 7.92 -20.62 2.94
CA ALA A 68 9.06 -21.39 2.45
C ALA A 68 8.86 -22.92 2.58
N SER A 69 7.80 -23.37 3.27
CA SER A 69 7.47 -24.78 3.40
C SER A 69 7.15 -25.40 2.04
N ALA A 70 7.59 -26.65 1.81
CA ALA A 70 7.40 -27.33 0.52
C ALA A 70 5.92 -27.62 0.19
N LEU A 71 5.07 -27.74 1.20
CA LEU A 71 3.63 -27.96 1.08
C LEU A 71 2.88 -26.83 1.79
N HIS A 72 2.33 -25.92 1.02
CA HIS A 72 1.46 -24.86 1.53
C HIS A 72 0.46 -24.43 0.45
N GLN A 73 -0.65 -23.84 0.90
CA GLN A 73 -1.64 -23.17 0.06
C GLN A 73 -1.54 -21.67 0.26
N GLU A 74 -1.43 -20.93 -0.82
CA GLU A 74 -1.36 -19.48 -0.81
C GLU A 74 -2.75 -18.86 -0.91
N VAL A 75 -3.09 -18.01 0.04
CA VAL A 75 -4.37 -17.31 0.07
C VAL A 75 -4.14 -15.81 0.08
N PRO A 76 -4.69 -15.06 -0.88
CA PRO A 76 -4.61 -13.62 -0.85
C PRO A 76 -5.56 -13.03 0.19
N PHE A 77 -5.08 -12.01 0.88
CA PHE A 77 -5.82 -11.21 1.86
C PHE A 77 -5.85 -9.77 1.42
N ASN A 78 -7.02 -9.16 1.37
CA ASN A 78 -7.17 -7.72 1.21
C ASN A 78 -6.63 -7.01 2.45
N VAL A 79 -5.86 -5.96 2.21
CA VAL A 79 -5.35 -5.07 3.24
C VAL A 79 -5.96 -3.69 3.04
N THR A 80 -6.48 -3.13 4.11
CA THR A 80 -6.80 -1.70 4.18
C THR A 80 -6.10 -1.09 5.37
N ALA A 81 -5.57 0.10 5.20
CA ALA A 81 -4.83 0.82 6.22
C ALA A 81 -5.35 2.25 6.35
N VAL A 82 -5.39 2.74 7.57
CA VAL A 82 -5.49 4.17 7.87
C VAL A 82 -4.37 4.52 8.82
N ALA A 83 -3.71 5.64 8.59
CA ALA A 83 -2.59 6.07 9.41
C ALA A 83 -2.62 7.58 9.64
N HIS A 84 -1.96 7.97 10.72
CA HIS A 84 -1.62 9.35 11.00
C HIS A 84 -0.10 9.42 11.18
N ASN A 85 0.55 10.19 10.34
CA ASN A 85 2.01 10.28 10.27
C ASN A 85 2.48 11.71 10.51
N ILE A 86 3.61 11.86 11.17
CA ILE A 86 4.32 13.12 11.30
C ILE A 86 5.67 12.97 10.62
N ARG A 87 5.99 13.86 9.69
CA ARG A 87 7.27 13.90 8.97
C ARG A 87 8.06 15.13 9.38
N ASP A 88 9.37 15.01 9.56
CA ASP A 88 10.28 16.12 9.80
C ASP A 88 10.94 16.62 8.49
N ALA A 89 11.70 17.73 8.61
CA ALA A 89 12.40 18.34 7.50
C ALA A 89 13.59 17.50 6.95
N ALA A 90 14.06 16.52 7.72
CA ALA A 90 15.11 15.59 7.30
C ALA A 90 14.54 14.36 6.58
N GLY A 91 13.20 14.25 6.48
CA GLY A 91 12.53 13.14 5.83
C GLY A 91 12.27 11.91 6.72
N ASN A 92 12.51 12.02 8.04
CA ASN A 92 12.07 10.99 8.95
C ASN A 92 10.58 11.12 9.20
N SER A 93 9.90 10.00 9.37
CA SER A 93 8.51 10.01 9.78
C SER A 93 8.20 8.91 10.79
N CYS A 94 7.25 9.23 11.66
CA CYS A 94 6.67 8.27 12.59
C CYS A 94 5.15 8.42 12.59
N GLY A 95 4.44 7.30 12.57
CA GLY A 95 2.98 7.30 12.56
C GLY A 95 2.38 6.05 13.14
N VAL A 96 1.12 6.16 13.51
CA VAL A 96 0.31 5.03 13.97
C VAL A 96 -0.58 4.59 12.81
N THR A 97 -0.53 3.32 12.50
CA THR A 97 -1.27 2.69 11.40
C THR A 97 -2.22 1.65 11.96
N ALA A 98 -3.50 1.79 11.69
CA ALA A 98 -4.50 0.76 11.92
C ALA A 98 -4.70 -0.02 10.61
N LEU A 99 -4.49 -1.32 10.67
CA LEU A 99 -4.64 -2.23 9.53
C LEU A 99 -5.81 -3.17 9.74
N THR A 100 -6.51 -3.43 8.67
CA THR A 100 -7.51 -4.50 8.57
C THR A 100 -7.10 -5.45 7.45
N ILE A 101 -7.02 -6.73 7.78
CA ILE A 101 -6.69 -7.80 6.82
C ILE A 101 -7.91 -8.72 6.74
N THR A 102 -8.36 -9.00 5.52
CA THR A 102 -9.54 -9.83 5.26
C THR A 102 -9.21 -10.87 4.18
N PRO A 103 -9.44 -12.18 4.42
CA PRO A 103 -9.23 -13.20 3.40
C PRO A 103 -10.14 -12.96 2.20
N THR A 104 -9.64 -13.26 1.02
CA THR A 104 -10.45 -13.24 -0.21
C THR A 104 -11.07 -14.60 -0.52
N ASP A 105 -10.66 -15.64 0.17
CA ASP A 105 -11.10 -17.01 -0.02
C ASP A 105 -11.94 -17.50 1.17
N ALA A 106 -13.17 -17.93 0.91
CA ALA A 106 -14.10 -18.43 1.92
C ALA A 106 -13.63 -19.74 2.62
N ARG A 107 -12.66 -20.45 2.03
CA ARG A 107 -12.09 -21.65 2.66
C ARG A 107 -11.30 -21.35 3.93
N VAL A 108 -10.89 -20.10 4.11
CA VAL A 108 -10.16 -19.61 5.29
C VAL A 108 -11.12 -18.98 6.30
N PHE A 109 -12.29 -19.62 6.51
CA PHE A 109 -13.39 -19.06 7.30
C PHE A 109 -13.07 -18.81 8.79
N HIS A 110 -12.03 -19.43 9.32
CA HIS A 110 -11.55 -19.20 10.69
C HIS A 110 -10.89 -17.82 10.87
N PHE A 111 -10.48 -17.17 9.77
CA PHE A 111 -9.82 -15.87 9.76
C PHE A 111 -10.67 -14.84 9.03
N THR A 112 -11.84 -14.51 9.57
CA THR A 112 -12.80 -13.66 8.88
C THR A 112 -12.31 -12.22 8.73
N ARG A 113 -11.62 -11.69 9.74
CA ARG A 113 -11.05 -10.34 9.75
C ARG A 113 -10.05 -10.21 10.90
N LEU A 114 -8.89 -9.67 10.59
CA LEU A 114 -7.89 -9.28 11.59
C LEU A 114 -7.74 -7.77 11.59
N ASN A 115 -7.78 -7.18 12.78
CA ASN A 115 -7.49 -5.76 12.99
C ASN A 115 -6.29 -5.67 13.92
N PHE A 116 -5.32 -4.87 13.56
CA PHE A 116 -4.18 -4.59 14.42
C PHE A 116 -3.67 -3.18 14.21
N VAL A 117 -2.99 -2.66 15.22
CA VAL A 117 -2.36 -1.35 15.21
C VAL A 117 -0.86 -1.56 15.24
N SER A 118 -0.16 -0.85 14.39
CA SER A 118 1.30 -0.83 14.35
C SER A 118 1.82 0.61 14.36
N THR A 119 3.06 0.77 14.80
CA THR A 119 3.81 2.01 14.63
C THR A 119 4.66 1.87 13.37
N ALA A 120 4.46 2.74 12.40
CA ALA A 120 5.25 2.80 11.17
C ALA A 120 6.28 3.92 11.28
N VAL A 121 7.53 3.60 10.96
CA VAL A 121 8.64 4.54 10.94
C VAL A 121 9.24 4.53 9.55
N SER A 122 9.49 5.70 8.98
CA SER A 122 10.20 5.76 7.70
C SER A 122 11.29 6.82 7.71
N THR A 123 12.29 6.60 6.84
CA THR A 123 13.37 7.54 6.58
C THR A 123 13.56 7.66 5.09
N THR A 124 13.54 8.89 4.58
CA THR A 124 13.79 9.15 3.16
C THR A 124 15.23 8.85 2.81
N THR A 125 15.43 7.99 1.82
CA THR A 125 16.74 7.58 1.32
C THR A 125 17.15 8.33 0.05
N SER A 126 16.16 8.80 -0.72
CA SER A 126 16.37 9.64 -1.91
C SER A 126 15.18 10.55 -2.13
N PHE A 127 15.45 11.75 -2.67
CA PHE A 127 14.43 12.70 -3.09
C PHE A 127 14.94 13.56 -4.25
N ASP A 128 14.17 13.61 -5.32
CA ASP A 128 14.41 14.47 -6.46
C ASP A 128 13.41 15.65 -6.43
N PRO A 129 13.87 16.88 -6.12
CA PRO A 129 13.00 18.05 -6.05
C PRO A 129 12.42 18.46 -7.41
N THR A 130 13.04 18.02 -8.53
CA THR A 130 12.60 18.35 -9.88
C THR A 130 11.34 17.57 -10.26
N THR A 131 11.28 16.31 -9.86
CA THR A 131 10.15 15.41 -10.17
C THR A 131 9.21 15.22 -8.98
N GLY A 132 9.62 15.61 -7.78
CA GLY A 132 8.89 15.33 -6.53
C GLY A 132 8.89 13.85 -6.17
N SER A 133 9.75 13.03 -6.79
CA SER A 133 9.81 11.59 -6.51
C SER A 133 10.87 11.28 -5.47
N GLY A 134 10.66 10.20 -4.71
CA GLY A 134 11.60 9.75 -3.70
C GLY A 134 11.39 8.32 -3.28
N SER A 135 12.25 7.89 -2.35
CA SER A 135 12.18 6.56 -1.74
C SER A 135 12.38 6.66 -0.25
N ASP A 136 11.66 5.83 0.48
CA ASP A 136 11.81 5.69 1.93
C ASP A 136 12.18 4.23 2.28
N ASN A 137 12.99 4.05 3.32
CA ASN A 137 13.02 2.81 4.10
C ASN A 137 11.91 2.86 5.13
N VAL A 138 11.19 1.75 5.29
CA VAL A 138 10.04 1.65 6.20
C VAL A 138 10.29 0.52 7.19
N SER A 139 9.96 0.75 8.46
CA SER A 139 9.93 -0.27 9.50
C SER A 139 8.59 -0.22 10.22
N GLN A 140 8.03 -1.39 10.51
CA GLN A 140 6.81 -1.52 11.31
C GLN A 140 7.11 -2.19 12.63
N TYR A 141 6.45 -1.71 13.68
CA TYR A 141 6.62 -2.19 15.04
C TYR A 141 5.25 -2.45 15.69
N HIS A 142 5.22 -3.49 16.51
CA HIS A 142 4.19 -3.63 17.52
C HIS A 142 4.65 -2.90 18.78
N GLY A 143 3.87 -1.95 19.28
CA GLY A 143 4.28 -1.07 20.38
C GLY A 143 5.23 0.05 19.95
N GLY A 144 5.91 0.65 20.93
CA GLY A 144 6.64 1.90 20.73
C GLY A 144 5.69 3.09 20.57
N ARG A 145 6.25 4.29 20.44
CA ARG A 145 5.43 5.50 20.26
C ARG A 145 6.15 6.54 19.39
N CYS A 146 5.37 7.36 18.74
CA CYS A 146 5.88 8.53 18.02
C CYS A 146 5.96 9.73 18.98
N VAL A 147 7.09 10.43 18.94
CA VAL A 147 7.31 11.73 19.59
C VAL A 147 7.63 12.73 18.45
N GLY A 148 6.58 13.36 17.92
CA GLY A 148 6.71 14.02 16.62
C GLY A 148 7.07 13.02 15.53
N ALA A 149 8.06 13.35 14.68
CA ALA A 149 8.59 12.44 13.66
C ALA A 149 9.61 11.42 14.21
N ALA A 150 10.04 11.55 15.46
CA ALA A 150 10.95 10.62 16.10
C ALA A 150 10.21 9.40 16.66
N PHE A 151 10.91 8.28 16.73
CA PHE A 151 10.40 7.02 17.25
C PHE A 151 11.08 6.67 18.58
N ASP A 152 10.26 6.50 19.61
CA ASP A 152 10.67 5.94 20.91
C ASP A 152 10.41 4.42 20.85
N SER A 153 11.48 3.64 20.75
CA SER A 153 11.44 2.20 20.61
C SER A 153 11.24 1.42 21.91
N THR A 154 10.98 2.12 23.02
CA THR A 154 10.78 1.45 24.32
C THR A 154 9.59 0.48 24.25
N GLY A 155 9.85 -0.80 24.48
CA GLY A 155 8.85 -1.88 24.38
C GLY A 155 8.37 -2.21 22.97
N ALA A 156 9.02 -1.68 21.94
CA ALA A 156 8.68 -1.97 20.56
C ALA A 156 9.26 -3.32 20.09
N ILE A 157 8.47 -4.05 19.30
CA ILE A 157 8.88 -5.29 18.65
C ILE A 157 8.81 -5.04 17.14
N LEU A 158 9.92 -5.20 16.43
CA LEU A 158 9.96 -5.08 14.98
C LEU A 158 9.10 -6.18 14.34
N THR A 159 8.13 -5.78 13.52
CA THR A 159 7.22 -6.70 12.83
C THR A 159 7.50 -6.82 11.34
N GLY A 160 8.12 -5.80 10.74
CA GLY A 160 8.48 -5.85 9.33
C GLY A 160 9.36 -4.68 8.92
N THR A 161 10.04 -4.86 7.80
CA THR A 161 10.86 -3.82 7.14
C THR A 161 10.65 -3.85 5.65
N GLY A 162 10.84 -2.71 5.00
CA GLY A 162 10.68 -2.63 3.55
C GLY A 162 11.12 -1.30 2.97
N THR A 163 10.81 -1.14 1.71
CA THR A 163 11.05 0.10 0.97
C THR A 163 9.77 0.54 0.28
N GLN A 164 9.61 1.83 0.10
CA GLN A 164 8.54 2.40 -0.71
C GLN A 164 9.09 3.47 -1.62
N SER A 165 8.50 3.60 -2.80
CA SER A 165 8.69 4.76 -3.67
C SER A 165 7.50 5.68 -3.51
N PHE A 166 7.73 6.98 -3.57
CA PHE A 166 6.67 7.97 -3.44
C PHE A 166 6.80 9.09 -4.47
N MET A 167 5.68 9.75 -4.72
CA MET A 167 5.59 10.96 -5.53
C MET A 167 4.80 12.00 -4.78
N VAL A 168 5.30 13.21 -4.79
CA VAL A 168 4.69 14.38 -4.17
C VAL A 168 3.90 15.16 -5.21
N SER A 169 2.70 15.56 -4.87
CA SER A 169 1.84 16.42 -5.68
C SER A 169 1.19 17.49 -4.82
N ASP A 170 0.43 18.38 -5.44
CA ASP A 170 -0.30 19.43 -4.75
C ASP A 170 0.60 20.28 -3.85
N SER A 171 1.74 20.73 -4.41
CA SER A 171 2.73 21.58 -3.72
C SER A 171 3.20 21.03 -2.36
N GLY A 172 3.29 19.71 -2.23
CA GLY A 172 3.73 19.05 -1.00
C GLY A 172 2.59 18.67 -0.05
N ASN A 173 1.33 18.90 -0.43
CA ASN A 173 0.19 18.57 0.41
C ASN A 173 -0.30 17.11 0.24
N ARG A 174 0.13 16.46 -0.85
CA ARG A 174 -0.22 15.08 -1.14
C ARG A 174 1.02 14.26 -1.46
N ILE A 175 1.11 13.07 -0.88
CA ILE A 175 2.14 12.07 -1.14
C ILE A 175 1.45 10.77 -1.52
N ASP A 176 1.68 10.31 -2.74
CA ASP A 176 1.24 8.98 -3.20
C ASP A 176 2.44 8.05 -3.15
N ALA A 177 2.29 6.92 -2.48
CA ALA A 177 3.36 5.94 -2.27
C ALA A 177 2.93 4.55 -2.71
N ILE A 178 3.92 3.77 -3.12
CA ILE A 178 3.80 2.34 -3.41
C ILE A 178 4.91 1.60 -2.67
N VAL A 179 4.55 0.58 -1.91
CA VAL A 179 5.51 -0.32 -1.28
C VAL A 179 6.20 -1.13 -2.37
N THR A 180 7.51 -1.07 -2.44
CA THR A 180 8.33 -1.75 -3.46
C THR A 180 8.94 -3.03 -2.96
N SER A 181 9.12 -3.15 -1.65
CA SER A 181 9.47 -4.40 -0.98
C SER A 181 8.99 -4.36 0.46
N PHE A 182 8.60 -5.49 1.02
CA PHE A 182 8.29 -5.60 2.44
C PHE A 182 8.55 -7.03 2.91
N SER A 183 9.30 -7.18 4.00
CA SER A 183 9.58 -8.45 4.63
C SER A 183 9.02 -8.44 6.05
N MET A 184 8.19 -9.41 6.37
CA MET A 184 7.65 -9.56 7.71
C MET A 184 8.60 -10.38 8.58
N VAL A 185 8.97 -9.81 9.71
CA VAL A 185 9.78 -10.46 10.75
C VAL A 185 8.89 -11.32 11.65
N THR A 186 7.72 -10.76 12.02
CA THR A 186 6.70 -11.46 12.81
C THR A 186 5.35 -11.34 12.13
N SER A 187 4.70 -12.48 11.90
CA SER A 187 3.37 -12.52 11.29
C SER A 187 2.28 -12.33 12.36
N PRO A 188 1.22 -11.54 12.06
CA PRO A 188 0.05 -11.45 12.93
C PRO A 188 -0.69 -12.78 13.09
N PHE A 189 -0.34 -13.79 12.29
CA PHE A 189 -0.87 -15.15 12.38
C PHE A 189 -0.08 -16.05 13.34
N GLY A 190 0.94 -15.51 14.03
CA GLY A 190 1.72 -16.23 15.03
C GLY A 190 2.81 -17.15 14.48
N VAL A 191 2.94 -17.28 13.16
CA VAL A 191 3.95 -18.13 12.52
C VAL A 191 4.87 -17.25 11.67
N ALA A 192 6.16 -17.27 11.97
CA ALA A 192 7.16 -16.55 11.18
C ALA A 192 7.13 -17.04 9.72
N GLY A 193 7.30 -16.12 8.77
CA GLY A 193 7.30 -16.45 7.34
C GLY A 193 5.94 -16.82 6.75
N SER A 194 4.85 -16.88 7.55
CA SER A 194 3.53 -17.27 7.04
C SER A 194 2.84 -16.21 6.19
N MET A 195 3.42 -15.03 6.09
CA MET A 195 2.86 -13.93 5.31
C MET A 195 3.94 -13.31 4.43
N LYS A 196 3.62 -13.09 3.17
CA LYS A 196 4.47 -12.39 2.20
C LYS A 196 3.67 -11.33 1.46
N GLU A 197 4.35 -10.33 0.95
CA GLU A 197 3.74 -9.34 0.10
C GLU A 197 3.33 -9.94 -1.24
N THR A 198 2.15 -9.53 -1.71
CA THR A 198 1.66 -9.90 -3.06
C THR A 198 1.80 -8.69 -3.98
N MET A 199 2.43 -8.88 -5.12
CA MET A 199 2.42 -7.85 -6.16
C MET A 199 1.06 -7.83 -6.89
N PRO A 200 0.41 -6.70 -7.14
CA PRO A 200 0.92 -5.34 -6.96
C PRO A 200 0.88 -4.87 -5.50
N ALA A 201 1.95 -4.20 -5.15
CA ALA A 201 2.23 -3.69 -3.82
C ALA A 201 1.12 -2.83 -3.21
N ILE A 202 1.15 -2.68 -1.89
CA ILE A 202 0.26 -1.77 -1.15
C ILE A 202 0.49 -0.36 -1.65
N LYS A 203 -0.60 0.29 -2.07
CA LYS A 203 -0.64 1.71 -2.44
C LYS A 203 -1.16 2.52 -1.27
N ALA A 204 -0.55 3.66 -1.04
CA ALA A 204 -0.95 4.58 0.01
C ALA A 204 -1.00 6.01 -0.52
N THR A 205 -1.98 6.77 -0.03
CA THR A 205 -2.09 8.23 -0.27
C THR A 205 -2.12 8.93 1.07
N SER A 206 -1.23 9.90 1.24
CA SER A 206 -1.13 10.76 2.41
C SER A 206 -1.54 12.18 2.03
N ILE A 207 -2.42 12.78 2.81
CA ILE A 207 -2.87 14.16 2.64
C ILE A 207 -2.41 14.94 3.87
N ARG A 208 -1.81 16.12 3.65
CA ARG A 208 -1.40 17.01 4.73
C ARG A 208 -2.63 17.49 5.50
N GLU A 209 -2.54 17.41 6.80
CA GLU A 209 -3.55 17.99 7.67
C GLU A 209 -3.37 19.51 7.69
N SER A 210 -4.43 20.25 7.34
CA SER A 210 -4.46 21.70 7.55
C SER A 210 -4.49 21.94 9.05
N GLU A 211 -3.58 22.76 9.56
CA GLU A 211 -3.75 23.30 10.90
C GLU A 211 -5.09 24.06 10.89
N ARG A 212 -6.10 23.51 11.54
CA ARG A 212 -7.28 24.31 11.88
C ARG A 212 -6.78 25.36 12.85
N GLU A 213 -6.77 26.60 12.41
CA GLU A 213 -6.67 27.72 13.36
C GLU A 213 -7.77 27.47 14.40
N SER A 214 -7.33 27.15 15.60
CA SER A 214 -8.22 27.08 16.77
C SER A 214 -8.53 28.53 17.15
N ASP A 215 -9.64 29.06 16.64
CA ASP A 215 -10.30 30.24 17.19
C ASP A 215 -10.80 29.97 18.60
#